data_9bde90f61f76bbd37c9465533c96db69
#
_entry.id   9bde90f61f76bbd37c9465533c96db69
#
_cell.length_a   1.000
_cell.length_b   1.000
_cell.length_c   1.000
_cell.angle_alpha   90.00
_cell.angle_beta   90.00
_cell.angle_gamma   90.00
#
_symmetry.space_group_name_H-M   'P 1'
#
loop_
_entity.id
_entity.type
_entity.pdbx_description
1 polymer ?
#
loop_
_entity_poly.entity_id
_entity_poly.type
_entity_poly.pdbx_seq_one_letter_code
_entity_poly.pdbx_strand_id
1 'polypeptide(L)'
;VDNICNVLAAAAAENDLPIDFFTRLIWQESRFDPEAVSRAGAQGVAQFMPATASWRGLANPFDPVEAIAKSAKLLHDLRREFGNLGLAAAAYNAGPGRVREWLAGRRGLPRETRAYVSLVTGQSAEQWTGVQVGHAEMHVANAVPCRQIAGLFARPPASVAKPADPWGVQLTGSSSDATALATYRQLQEKYASILSGREPHIVHHGLARGSMGWARVHVGAESRTSAEKLCANLRAAGASCLVQRY
;
A
#
# COMPACT_ATOMS: atom_id res chain seq x y z
N VAL A 1 15.73 3.28 0.96
CA VAL A 1 14.70 4.30 0.67
C VAL A 1 15.32 5.52 -0.02
N ASP A 2 16.41 6.09 0.47
CA ASP A 2 17.04 7.27 -0.11
C ASP A 2 17.49 7.05 -1.57
N ASN A 3 18.04 5.87 -1.87
CA ASN A 3 18.43 5.52 -3.23
C ASN A 3 17.21 5.46 -4.18
N ILE A 4 16.11 4.86 -3.75
CA ILE A 4 14.87 4.77 -4.55
C ILE A 4 14.28 6.16 -4.82
N CYS A 5 14.27 7.06 -3.82
CA CYS A 5 13.76 8.42 -4.01
C CYS A 5 14.59 9.23 -5.02
N ASN A 6 15.91 9.05 -5.04
CA ASN A 6 16.77 9.71 -6.02
C ASN A 6 16.52 9.16 -7.44
N VAL A 7 16.36 7.84 -7.57
CA VAL A 7 16.03 7.19 -8.85
C VAL A 7 14.67 7.64 -9.37
N LEU A 8 13.66 7.71 -8.48
CA LEU A 8 12.32 8.22 -8.82
C LEU A 8 12.36 9.65 -9.33
N ALA A 9 13.12 10.53 -8.64
CA ALA A 9 13.24 11.93 -9.04
C ALA A 9 13.89 12.09 -10.42
N ALA A 10 14.97 11.35 -10.69
CA ALA A 10 15.63 11.36 -11.98
C ALA A 10 14.71 10.85 -13.10
N ALA A 11 14.11 9.68 -12.91
CA ALA A 11 13.21 9.05 -13.90
C ALA A 11 11.95 9.91 -14.15
N ALA A 12 11.39 10.55 -13.13
CA ALA A 12 10.27 11.45 -13.27
C ALA A 12 10.63 12.67 -14.13
N ALA A 13 11.78 13.31 -13.85
CA ALA A 13 12.26 14.47 -14.60
C ALA A 13 12.52 14.13 -16.08
N GLU A 14 13.14 12.98 -16.37
CA GLU A 14 13.43 12.52 -17.74
C GLU A 14 12.18 12.20 -18.57
N ASN A 15 11.02 11.96 -17.91
CA ASN A 15 9.79 11.54 -18.56
C ASN A 15 8.61 12.51 -18.37
N ASP A 16 8.87 13.76 -17.95
CA ASP A 16 7.86 14.81 -17.72
C ASP A 16 6.73 14.36 -16.78
N LEU A 17 7.06 13.59 -15.74
CA LEU A 17 6.10 13.14 -14.74
C LEU A 17 6.20 13.99 -13.47
N PRO A 18 5.07 14.41 -12.87
CA PRO A 18 5.08 14.96 -11.52
C PRO A 18 5.64 13.94 -10.53
N ILE A 19 6.67 14.33 -9.79
CA ILE A 19 7.36 13.42 -8.86
C ILE A 19 6.42 12.80 -7.82
N ASP A 20 5.46 13.57 -7.31
CA ASP A 20 4.50 13.11 -6.33
C ASP A 20 3.56 12.02 -6.87
N PHE A 21 3.08 12.21 -8.11
CA PHE A 21 2.28 11.22 -8.81
C PHE A 21 3.07 9.93 -8.99
N PHE A 22 4.28 10.02 -9.51
CA PHE A 22 5.11 8.84 -9.78
C PHE A 22 5.52 8.13 -8.50
N THR A 23 5.85 8.85 -7.46
CA THR A 23 6.17 8.29 -6.15
C THR A 23 4.98 7.52 -5.54
N ARG A 24 3.77 8.10 -5.58
CA ARG A 24 2.55 7.43 -5.10
C ARG A 24 2.23 6.19 -5.91
N LEU A 25 2.44 6.23 -7.22
CA LEU A 25 2.20 5.10 -8.10
C LEU A 25 3.14 3.94 -7.73
N ILE A 26 4.45 4.14 -7.69
CA ILE A 26 5.41 3.09 -7.33
C ILE A 26 5.19 2.61 -5.89
N TRP A 27 4.83 3.52 -4.98
CA TRP A 27 4.42 3.12 -3.63
C TRP A 27 3.19 2.20 -3.63
N GLN A 28 2.18 2.51 -4.44
CA GLN A 28 0.96 1.71 -4.53
C GLN A 28 1.24 0.32 -5.14
N GLU A 29 2.22 0.21 -6.03
CA GLU A 29 2.61 -1.07 -6.64
C GLU A 29 3.24 -2.04 -5.64
N SER A 30 4.27 -1.60 -4.92
CA SER A 30 5.11 -2.51 -4.14
C SER A 30 5.44 -2.04 -2.73
N ARG A 31 5.09 -0.82 -2.35
CA ARG A 31 5.61 -0.15 -1.14
C ARG A 31 7.13 0.03 -1.17
N PHE A 32 7.69 0.20 -2.36
CA PHE A 32 9.12 0.26 -2.64
C PHE A 32 9.88 -1.04 -2.36
N ASP A 33 9.21 -2.17 -2.34
CA ASP A 33 9.84 -3.49 -2.21
C ASP A 33 10.32 -3.98 -3.59
N PRO A 34 11.65 -4.07 -3.83
CA PRO A 34 12.19 -4.53 -5.10
C PRO A 34 11.97 -6.04 -5.33
N GLU A 35 11.75 -6.82 -4.27
CA GLU A 35 11.55 -8.27 -4.35
C GLU A 35 10.05 -8.65 -4.40
N ALA A 36 9.16 -7.67 -4.48
CA ALA A 36 7.72 -7.92 -4.47
C ALA A 36 7.29 -8.78 -5.65
N VAL A 37 6.52 -9.83 -5.37
CA VAL A 37 5.85 -10.65 -6.39
C VAL A 37 4.37 -10.75 -6.06
N SER A 38 3.51 -10.28 -6.98
CA SER A 38 2.07 -10.40 -6.79
C SER A 38 1.57 -11.81 -7.09
N ARG A 39 0.37 -12.13 -6.61
CA ARG A 39 -0.29 -13.41 -6.94
C ARG A 39 -0.52 -13.61 -8.44
N ALA A 40 -0.63 -12.54 -9.24
CA ALA A 40 -0.75 -12.61 -10.69
C ALA A 40 0.60 -12.73 -11.39
N GLY A 41 1.71 -12.69 -10.64
CA GLY A 41 3.06 -12.77 -11.18
C GLY A 41 3.64 -11.42 -11.61
N ALA A 42 3.08 -10.29 -11.19
CA ALA A 42 3.72 -8.99 -11.36
C ALA A 42 4.95 -8.90 -10.44
N GLN A 43 6.04 -8.30 -10.92
CA GLN A 43 7.37 -8.42 -10.33
C GLN A 43 8.02 -7.07 -10.04
N GLY A 44 8.78 -7.03 -8.95
CA GLY A 44 9.67 -5.94 -8.55
C GLY A 44 8.97 -4.68 -8.09
N VAL A 45 9.75 -3.63 -7.89
CA VAL A 45 9.31 -2.35 -7.33
C VAL A 45 8.16 -1.69 -8.11
N ALA A 46 8.13 -1.87 -9.43
CA ALA A 46 7.14 -1.29 -10.35
C ALA A 46 6.07 -2.29 -10.82
N GLN A 47 6.07 -3.51 -10.28
CA GLN A 47 5.08 -4.56 -10.54
C GLN A 47 4.84 -4.84 -12.03
N PHE A 48 5.91 -4.98 -12.80
CA PHE A 48 5.78 -5.38 -14.19
C PHE A 48 5.29 -6.82 -14.33
N MET A 49 4.26 -7.02 -15.15
CA MET A 49 3.95 -8.36 -15.65
C MET A 49 5.07 -8.86 -16.56
N PRO A 50 5.46 -10.15 -16.53
CA PRO A 50 6.58 -10.69 -17.32
C PRO A 50 6.47 -10.35 -18.82
N ALA A 51 5.28 -10.45 -19.41
CA ALA A 51 5.06 -10.11 -20.81
C ALA A 51 5.30 -8.60 -21.07
N THR A 52 4.89 -7.73 -20.16
CA THR A 52 5.10 -6.28 -20.26
C THR A 52 6.58 -5.93 -20.07
N ALA A 53 7.25 -6.58 -19.12
CA ALA A 53 8.69 -6.43 -18.89
C ALA A 53 9.48 -6.77 -20.16
N SER A 54 9.22 -7.93 -20.75
CA SER A 54 9.86 -8.38 -22.00
C SER A 54 9.58 -7.39 -23.16
N TRP A 55 8.34 -6.98 -23.34
CA TRP A 55 7.97 -6.04 -24.41
C TRP A 55 8.63 -4.67 -24.23
N ARG A 56 8.84 -4.23 -23.00
CA ARG A 56 9.52 -2.95 -22.67
C ARG A 56 11.04 -3.08 -22.62
N GLY A 57 11.60 -4.27 -22.84
CA GLY A 57 13.02 -4.53 -22.74
C GLY A 57 13.56 -4.28 -21.32
N LEU A 58 12.78 -4.64 -20.30
CA LEU A 58 13.21 -4.67 -18.91
C LEU A 58 13.90 -6.00 -18.65
N ALA A 59 15.22 -5.99 -18.50
CA ALA A 59 16.03 -7.18 -18.37
C ALA A 59 15.83 -7.86 -17.00
N ASN A 60 15.79 -7.06 -15.94
CA ASN A 60 15.58 -7.54 -14.58
C ASN A 60 14.52 -6.72 -13.84
N PRO A 61 13.28 -7.22 -13.70
CA PRO A 61 12.21 -6.49 -12.98
C PRO A 61 12.49 -6.31 -11.48
N PHE A 62 13.44 -7.03 -10.92
CA PHE A 62 13.89 -6.90 -9.52
C PHE A 62 15.03 -5.89 -9.34
N ASP A 63 15.61 -5.37 -10.42
CA ASP A 63 16.50 -4.20 -10.36
C ASP A 63 15.65 -2.93 -10.23
N PRO A 64 15.64 -2.25 -9.07
CA PRO A 64 14.79 -1.10 -8.85
C PRO A 64 15.15 0.08 -9.75
N VAL A 65 16.41 0.24 -10.15
CA VAL A 65 16.85 1.35 -11.00
C VAL A 65 16.28 1.16 -12.40
N GLU A 66 16.47 -0.03 -12.99
CA GLU A 66 15.96 -0.34 -14.32
C GLU A 66 14.42 -0.34 -14.34
N ALA A 67 13.77 -0.98 -13.35
CA ALA A 67 12.32 -1.07 -13.27
C ALA A 67 11.64 0.30 -13.14
N ILE A 68 12.18 1.20 -12.30
CA ILE A 68 11.66 2.57 -12.13
C ILE A 68 11.83 3.37 -13.43
N ALA A 69 12.99 3.31 -14.09
CA ALA A 69 13.21 4.01 -15.35
C ALA A 69 12.25 3.53 -16.46
N LYS A 70 12.07 2.21 -16.61
CA LYS A 70 11.11 1.63 -17.58
C LYS A 70 9.67 1.95 -17.24
N SER A 71 9.33 2.03 -15.96
CA SER A 71 8.00 2.43 -15.47
C SER A 71 7.67 3.88 -15.82
N ALA A 72 8.61 4.81 -15.59
CA ALA A 72 8.44 6.21 -15.95
C ALA A 72 8.20 6.36 -17.46
N LYS A 73 9.00 5.69 -18.30
CA LYS A 73 8.82 5.69 -19.75
C LYS A 73 7.48 5.10 -20.18
N LEU A 74 7.03 4.01 -19.55
CA LEU A 74 5.71 3.43 -19.80
C LEU A 74 4.59 4.44 -19.48
N LEU A 75 4.67 5.11 -18.34
CA LEU A 75 3.70 6.14 -17.94
C LEU A 75 3.68 7.34 -18.88
N HIS A 76 4.87 7.81 -19.32
CA HIS A 76 4.96 8.85 -20.33
C HIS A 76 4.22 8.43 -21.62
N ASP A 77 4.47 7.23 -22.13
CA ASP A 77 3.82 6.71 -23.32
C ASP A 77 2.29 6.60 -23.13
N LEU A 78 1.83 6.09 -21.99
CA LEU A 78 0.42 5.99 -21.65
C LEU A 78 -0.25 7.37 -21.51
N ARG A 79 0.45 8.35 -20.90
CA ARG A 79 -0.04 9.74 -20.83
C ARG A 79 -0.22 10.34 -22.22
N ARG A 80 0.72 10.09 -23.14
CA ARG A 80 0.59 10.53 -24.54
C ARG A 80 -0.58 9.85 -25.25
N GLU A 81 -0.82 8.58 -25.01
CA GLU A 81 -1.91 7.83 -25.60
C GLU A 81 -3.29 8.29 -25.10
N PHE A 82 -3.43 8.45 -23.79
CA PHE A 82 -4.73 8.71 -23.15
C PHE A 82 -4.96 10.19 -22.79
N GLY A 83 -3.96 11.04 -22.95
CA GLY A 83 -4.08 12.49 -22.84
C GLY A 83 -3.89 13.06 -21.43
N ASN A 84 -3.91 12.25 -20.35
CA ASN A 84 -3.72 12.72 -18.99
C ASN A 84 -3.18 11.65 -18.04
N LEU A 85 -2.74 12.08 -16.85
CA LEU A 85 -2.13 11.21 -15.84
C LEU A 85 -3.10 10.23 -15.20
N GLY A 86 -4.36 10.60 -15.03
CA GLY A 86 -5.36 9.72 -14.42
C GLY A 86 -5.69 8.52 -15.30
N LEU A 87 -5.88 8.74 -16.60
CA LEU A 87 -6.08 7.66 -17.58
C LEU A 87 -4.81 6.84 -17.77
N ALA A 88 -3.62 7.47 -17.72
CA ALA A 88 -2.35 6.76 -17.74
C ALA A 88 -2.20 5.82 -16.54
N ALA A 89 -2.56 6.27 -15.33
CA ALA A 89 -2.57 5.43 -14.13
C ALA A 89 -3.57 4.26 -14.26
N ALA A 90 -4.76 4.53 -14.79
CA ALA A 90 -5.74 3.49 -15.08
C ALA A 90 -5.20 2.43 -16.07
N ALA A 91 -4.51 2.89 -17.12
CA ALA A 91 -3.93 2.02 -18.12
C ALA A 91 -2.69 1.24 -17.61
N TYR A 92 -1.92 1.84 -16.71
CA TYR A 92 -0.83 1.16 -16.03
C TYR A 92 -1.34 -0.04 -15.22
N ASN A 93 -2.40 0.17 -14.43
CA ASN A 93 -2.98 -0.86 -13.55
C ASN A 93 -3.84 -1.90 -14.30
N ALA A 94 -4.76 -1.47 -15.17
CA ALA A 94 -5.72 -2.36 -15.83
C ALA A 94 -5.31 -2.80 -17.24
N GLY A 95 -4.26 -2.21 -17.79
CA GLY A 95 -3.84 -2.35 -19.17
C GLY A 95 -4.56 -1.38 -20.13
N PRO A 96 -3.87 -0.90 -21.19
CA PRO A 96 -4.41 0.09 -22.13
C PRO A 96 -5.65 -0.38 -22.87
N GLY A 97 -5.75 -1.67 -23.19
CA GLY A 97 -6.94 -2.24 -23.84
C GLY A 97 -8.20 -2.08 -23.00
N ARG A 98 -8.13 -2.29 -21.69
CA ARG A 98 -9.25 -2.11 -20.77
C ARG A 98 -9.72 -0.66 -20.72
N VAL A 99 -8.79 0.30 -20.68
CA VAL A 99 -9.12 1.72 -20.65
C VAL A 99 -9.78 2.16 -21.97
N ARG A 100 -9.28 1.71 -23.13
CA ARG A 100 -9.92 1.98 -24.41
C ARG A 100 -11.36 1.45 -24.48
N GLU A 101 -11.61 0.22 -23.97
CA GLU A 101 -12.96 -0.36 -23.92
C GLU A 101 -13.89 0.43 -23.00
N TRP A 102 -13.37 0.90 -21.86
CA TRP A 102 -14.13 1.71 -20.91
C TRP A 102 -14.48 3.07 -21.49
N LEU A 103 -13.53 3.80 -22.07
CA LEU A 103 -13.76 5.09 -22.71
C LEU A 103 -14.75 5.00 -23.88
N ALA A 104 -14.76 3.86 -24.59
CA ALA A 104 -15.73 3.56 -25.65
C ALA A 104 -17.11 3.09 -25.14
N GLY A 105 -17.32 3.03 -23.83
CA GLY A 105 -18.58 2.57 -23.23
C GLY A 105 -18.86 1.07 -23.37
N ARG A 106 -17.90 0.29 -23.91
CA ARG A 106 -18.08 -1.15 -24.15
C ARG A 106 -17.91 -2.00 -22.91
N ARG A 107 -17.12 -1.55 -21.96
CA ARG A 107 -16.81 -2.32 -20.75
C ARG A 107 -16.49 -1.41 -19.56
N GLY A 108 -16.95 -1.78 -18.37
CA GLY A 108 -16.66 -1.02 -17.16
C GLY A 108 -15.19 -1.08 -16.75
N LEU A 109 -14.69 -0.01 -16.11
CA LEU A 109 -13.40 -0.02 -15.45
C LEU A 109 -13.50 -0.84 -14.14
N PRO A 110 -12.54 -1.74 -13.81
CA PRO A 110 -12.56 -2.49 -12.57
C PRO A 110 -12.61 -1.59 -11.32
N ARG A 111 -13.30 -2.03 -10.27
CA ARG A 111 -13.38 -1.28 -9.01
C ARG A 111 -11.99 -1.05 -8.39
N GLU A 112 -11.11 -2.05 -8.50
CA GLU A 112 -9.72 -1.97 -8.06
C GLU A 112 -8.99 -0.84 -8.79
N THR A 113 -9.12 -0.75 -10.11
CA THR A 113 -8.50 0.29 -10.92
C THR A 113 -9.02 1.69 -10.59
N ARG A 114 -10.35 1.83 -10.34
CA ARG A 114 -10.92 3.10 -9.87
C ARG A 114 -10.33 3.55 -8.53
N ALA A 115 -10.23 2.62 -7.58
CA ALA A 115 -9.59 2.89 -6.29
C ALA A 115 -8.10 3.24 -6.46
N TYR A 116 -7.40 2.53 -7.33
CA TYR A 116 -6.00 2.79 -7.66
C TYR A 116 -5.80 4.22 -8.19
N VAL A 117 -6.59 4.64 -9.19
CA VAL A 117 -6.53 5.99 -9.73
C VAL A 117 -6.76 7.03 -8.65
N SER A 118 -7.78 6.85 -7.80
CA SER A 118 -8.05 7.78 -6.70
C SER A 118 -6.91 7.88 -5.68
N LEU A 119 -6.27 6.76 -5.35
CA LEU A 119 -5.12 6.73 -4.43
C LEU A 119 -3.89 7.45 -5.00
N VAL A 120 -3.63 7.24 -6.29
CA VAL A 120 -2.43 7.78 -6.96
C VAL A 120 -2.62 9.26 -7.32
N THR A 121 -3.82 9.66 -7.77
CA THR A 121 -4.09 11.02 -8.28
C THR A 121 -4.84 11.92 -7.33
N GLY A 122 -5.49 11.37 -6.31
CA GLY A 122 -6.41 12.11 -5.43
C GLY A 122 -7.79 12.38 -6.05
N GLN A 123 -8.07 11.92 -7.27
CA GLN A 123 -9.31 12.15 -8.02
C GLN A 123 -9.88 10.83 -8.52
N SER A 124 -11.20 10.75 -8.71
CA SER A 124 -11.83 9.55 -9.27
C SER A 124 -11.46 9.36 -10.74
N ALA A 125 -11.47 8.12 -11.21
CA ALA A 125 -11.15 7.80 -12.61
C ALA A 125 -12.08 8.50 -13.60
N GLU A 126 -13.34 8.69 -13.24
CA GLU A 126 -14.36 9.36 -14.02
C GLU A 126 -14.08 10.85 -14.25
N GLN A 127 -13.47 11.52 -13.27
CA GLN A 127 -13.09 12.94 -13.39
C GLN A 127 -12.03 13.16 -14.46
N TRP A 128 -11.26 12.13 -14.82
CA TRP A 128 -10.23 12.20 -15.85
C TRP A 128 -10.77 11.98 -17.29
N THR A 129 -12.00 11.52 -17.46
CA THR A 129 -12.55 11.17 -18.81
C THR A 129 -12.87 12.37 -19.69
N GLY A 130 -12.91 13.59 -19.18
CA GLY A 130 -13.18 14.81 -19.95
C GLY A 130 -12.02 15.79 -20.01
N VAL A 131 -10.88 15.45 -19.43
CA VAL A 131 -9.73 16.35 -19.28
C VAL A 131 -8.78 16.19 -20.45
N GLN A 132 -8.68 17.24 -21.28
CA GLN A 132 -7.72 17.28 -22.41
C GLN A 132 -6.30 17.59 -21.94
N VAL A 133 -5.32 17.18 -22.78
CA VAL A 133 -3.88 17.46 -22.61
C VAL A 133 -3.64 18.95 -22.39
N GLY A 134 -3.02 19.32 -21.27
CA GLY A 134 -2.54 20.68 -21.02
C GLY A 134 -3.17 21.42 -19.84
N HIS A 135 -4.27 20.97 -19.25
CA HIS A 135 -4.97 21.71 -18.18
C HIS A 135 -5.14 20.98 -16.85
N ALA A 136 -4.66 19.77 -16.71
CA ALA A 136 -4.59 19.10 -15.41
C ALA A 136 -3.16 19.02 -14.93
N GLU A 137 -2.55 20.16 -14.61
CA GLU A 137 -1.52 20.14 -13.59
C GLU A 137 -2.19 19.55 -12.34
N MET A 138 -1.73 18.40 -11.92
CA MET A 138 -2.11 17.87 -10.63
C MET A 138 -1.62 18.86 -9.57
N HIS A 139 -2.48 19.82 -9.20
CA HIS A 139 -2.35 20.46 -7.92
C HIS A 139 -2.70 19.40 -6.86
N VAL A 140 -1.73 18.51 -6.60
CA VAL A 140 -1.77 17.71 -5.39
C VAL A 140 -1.57 18.72 -4.26
N ALA A 141 -2.67 19.17 -3.68
CA ALA A 141 -2.61 19.92 -2.44
C ALA A 141 -1.75 19.07 -1.47
N ASN A 142 -0.61 19.61 -1.06
CA ASN A 142 0.43 18.96 -0.27
C ASN A 142 1.25 17.89 -1.04
N ALA A 143 2.14 18.36 -1.91
CA ALA A 143 3.27 17.58 -2.42
C ALA A 143 4.05 16.99 -1.25
N VAL A 144 3.88 15.70 -0.99
CA VAL A 144 4.60 15.02 0.09
C VAL A 144 5.90 14.47 -0.50
N PRO A 145 7.07 14.95 -0.08
CA PRO A 145 8.35 14.44 -0.59
C PRO A 145 8.43 12.91 -0.48
N CYS A 146 9.08 12.25 -1.45
CA CYS A 146 9.22 10.80 -1.49
C CYS A 146 9.66 10.20 -0.14
N ARG A 147 10.59 10.85 0.56
CA ARG A 147 11.02 10.45 1.90
C ARG A 147 9.92 10.52 2.94
N GLN A 148 9.01 11.48 2.84
CA GLN A 148 7.86 11.58 3.73
C GLN A 148 6.77 10.58 3.36
N ILE A 149 6.54 10.30 2.07
CA ILE A 149 5.65 9.22 1.63
C ILE A 149 6.17 7.89 2.21
N ALA A 150 7.44 7.59 2.03
CA ALA A 150 8.07 6.45 2.67
C ALA A 150 7.97 6.48 4.20
N GLY A 151 8.02 7.65 4.83
CA GLY A 151 7.90 7.84 6.28
C GLY A 151 6.47 7.82 6.81
N LEU A 152 5.50 8.42 6.09
CA LEU A 152 4.07 8.37 6.45
C LEU A 152 3.50 6.96 6.37
N PHE A 153 4.08 6.14 5.51
CA PHE A 153 3.72 4.75 5.28
C PHE A 153 4.89 3.80 5.57
N ALA A 154 6.05 4.31 5.98
CA ALA A 154 7.02 3.47 6.64
C ALA A 154 6.23 2.85 7.79
N ARG A 155 5.82 1.61 7.56
CA ARG A 155 5.55 0.70 8.64
C ARG A 155 6.71 0.98 9.60
N PRO A 156 6.47 1.39 10.87
CA PRO A 156 7.53 1.30 11.85
C PRO A 156 8.12 -0.08 11.59
N PRO A 157 9.46 -0.24 11.50
CA PRO A 157 10.00 -1.53 11.13
C PRO A 157 9.13 -2.50 11.88
N ALA A 158 8.33 -3.28 11.15
CA ALA A 158 7.72 -4.38 11.81
C ALA A 158 8.94 -5.00 12.42
N SER A 159 9.06 -4.87 13.71
CA SER A 159 9.73 -5.89 14.41
C SER A 159 8.94 -7.14 14.03
N VAL A 160 9.29 -7.70 12.87
CA VAL A 160 9.22 -9.10 12.60
C VAL A 160 10.40 -9.68 13.39
N ALA A 161 10.52 -9.24 14.62
CA ALA A 161 10.77 -10.15 15.67
C ALA A 161 9.59 -11.10 15.55
N LYS A 162 9.80 -12.27 14.97
CA LYS A 162 9.04 -13.50 15.28
C LYS A 162 8.66 -13.29 16.74
N PRO A 163 7.35 -13.12 17.05
CA PRO A 163 7.00 -12.67 18.40
C PRO A 163 7.76 -13.55 19.35
N ALA A 164 8.57 -12.94 20.23
CA ALA A 164 9.37 -13.70 21.21
C ALA A 164 8.42 -14.59 22.02
N ASP A 165 7.15 -14.21 22.02
CA ASP A 165 6.04 -14.87 22.67
C ASP A 165 5.26 -15.73 21.65
N PRO A 166 5.18 -17.05 21.84
CA PRO A 166 4.46 -17.94 20.93
C PRO A 166 2.94 -17.80 21.03
N TRP A 167 2.42 -17.03 21.98
CA TRP A 167 1.00 -16.80 22.24
C TRP A 167 0.69 -15.31 22.26
N GLY A 168 -0.52 -14.95 21.85
CA GLY A 168 -1.01 -13.58 21.88
C GLY A 168 -2.43 -13.47 22.38
N VAL A 169 -2.72 -12.34 23.02
CA VAL A 169 -4.07 -11.96 23.44
C VAL A 169 -4.56 -10.86 22.50
N GLN A 170 -5.49 -11.17 21.61
CA GLN A 170 -6.14 -10.20 20.75
C GLN A 170 -7.07 -9.33 21.59
N LEU A 171 -6.95 -8.01 21.46
CA LEU A 171 -7.73 -7.03 22.21
C LEU A 171 -8.69 -6.24 21.34
N THR A 172 -8.28 -5.90 20.14
CA THR A 172 -9.06 -5.08 19.20
C THR A 172 -8.70 -5.40 17.77
N GLY A 173 -9.48 -4.86 16.84
CA GLY A 173 -9.20 -4.94 15.41
C GLY A 173 -9.92 -3.84 14.66
N SER A 174 -9.36 -3.45 13.50
CA SER A 174 -9.90 -2.39 12.64
C SER A 174 -9.49 -2.63 11.19
N SER A 175 -10.14 -1.92 10.28
CA SER A 175 -9.76 -1.86 8.87
C SER A 175 -8.48 -1.07 8.60
N SER A 176 -7.91 -0.37 9.60
CA SER A 176 -6.65 0.36 9.51
C SER A 176 -5.81 0.19 10.76
N ASP A 177 -4.48 0.11 10.58
CA ASP A 177 -3.50 0.01 11.66
C ASP A 177 -3.58 1.21 12.61
N ALA A 178 -3.73 2.41 12.06
CA ALA A 178 -3.79 3.63 12.84
C ALA A 178 -5.00 3.62 13.80
N THR A 179 -6.17 3.22 13.31
CA THR A 179 -7.38 3.11 14.13
C THR A 179 -7.26 1.99 15.16
N ALA A 180 -6.68 0.85 14.78
CA ALA A 180 -6.45 -0.28 15.68
C ALA A 180 -5.51 0.10 16.84
N LEU A 181 -4.42 0.80 16.55
CA LEU A 181 -3.48 1.32 17.57
C LEU A 181 -4.10 2.41 18.45
N ALA A 182 -4.89 3.33 17.88
CA ALA A 182 -5.59 4.34 18.66
C ALA A 182 -6.55 3.69 19.67
N THR A 183 -7.33 2.68 19.22
CA THR A 183 -8.20 1.90 20.09
C THR A 183 -7.41 1.16 21.17
N TYR A 184 -6.25 0.58 20.83
CA TYR A 184 -5.38 -0.07 21.82
C TYR A 184 -4.89 0.91 22.89
N ARG A 185 -4.48 2.13 22.54
CA ARG A 185 -4.06 3.15 23.50
C ARG A 185 -5.18 3.49 24.48
N GLN A 186 -6.40 3.64 24.01
CA GLN A 186 -7.56 3.85 24.87
C GLN A 186 -7.80 2.65 25.83
N LEU A 187 -7.63 1.41 25.32
CA LEU A 187 -7.71 0.23 26.17
C LEU A 187 -6.56 0.17 27.18
N GLN A 188 -5.35 0.57 26.81
CA GLN A 188 -4.19 0.61 27.67
C GLN A 188 -4.36 1.64 28.81
N GLU A 189 -4.93 2.81 28.51
CA GLU A 189 -5.30 3.80 29.52
C GLU A 189 -6.39 3.30 30.46
N LYS A 190 -7.46 2.73 29.89
CA LYS A 190 -8.60 2.23 30.65
C LYS A 190 -8.25 1.03 31.56
N TYR A 191 -7.34 0.18 31.12
CA TYR A 191 -6.89 -1.03 31.84
C TYR A 191 -5.41 -0.95 32.20
N ALA A 192 -4.95 0.23 32.62
CA ALA A 192 -3.53 0.49 32.88
C ALA A 192 -2.90 -0.49 33.86
N SER A 193 -3.62 -0.93 34.88
CA SER A 193 -3.14 -1.93 35.86
C SER A 193 -2.81 -3.30 35.24
N ILE A 194 -3.34 -3.60 34.04
CA ILE A 194 -3.17 -4.91 33.37
C ILE A 194 -2.31 -4.76 32.11
N LEU A 195 -2.42 -3.65 31.39
CA LEU A 195 -1.79 -3.42 30.07
C LEU A 195 -0.58 -2.45 30.12
N SER A 196 -0.28 -1.83 31.26
CA SER A 196 0.90 -0.95 31.38
C SER A 196 2.18 -1.70 31.03
N GLY A 197 3.04 -1.05 30.23
CA GLY A 197 4.33 -1.62 29.79
C GLY A 197 4.23 -2.75 28.77
N ARG A 198 3.03 -3.09 28.25
CA ARG A 198 2.87 -4.08 27.22
C ARG A 198 2.82 -3.44 25.85
N GLU A 199 3.64 -3.96 24.94
CA GLU A 199 3.69 -3.47 23.57
C GLU A 199 2.65 -4.17 22.68
N PRO A 200 1.94 -3.41 21.82
CA PRO A 200 0.97 -3.99 20.89
C PRO A 200 1.69 -4.57 19.66
N HIS A 201 1.26 -5.75 19.22
CA HIS A 201 1.64 -6.35 17.95
C HIS A 201 0.44 -6.32 17.01
N ILE A 202 0.63 -5.78 15.80
CA ILE A 202 -0.42 -5.82 14.78
C ILE A 202 -0.24 -7.06 13.92
N VAL A 203 -1.30 -7.86 13.83
CA VAL A 203 -1.36 -9.04 12.96
C VAL A 203 -2.44 -8.82 11.90
N HIS A 204 -2.06 -8.92 10.63
CA HIS A 204 -2.98 -8.84 9.51
C HIS A 204 -3.39 -10.24 9.07
N HIS A 205 -4.67 -10.56 9.16
CA HIS A 205 -5.20 -11.73 8.50
C HIS A 205 -5.68 -11.35 7.11
N GLY A 206 -4.96 -11.85 6.09
CA GLY A 206 -5.29 -11.63 4.70
C GLY A 206 -6.58 -12.34 4.32
N LEU A 207 -7.58 -11.57 3.89
CA LEU A 207 -8.54 -12.02 2.91
C LEU A 207 -7.98 -11.73 1.52
N ALA A 208 -8.41 -12.55 0.55
CA ALA A 208 -7.95 -12.49 -0.84
C ALA A 208 -7.87 -11.05 -1.38
N ARG A 209 -6.86 -10.81 -2.25
CA ARG A 209 -6.58 -9.61 -3.06
C ARG A 209 -7.63 -8.50 -3.01
N GLY A 210 -7.18 -7.31 -2.60
CA GLY A 210 -7.90 -6.05 -2.76
C GLY A 210 -8.68 -5.57 -1.55
N SER A 211 -8.78 -6.32 -0.46
CA SER A 211 -9.24 -5.79 0.83
C SER A 211 -8.05 -5.47 1.72
N MET A 212 -8.02 -4.26 2.24
CA MET A 212 -7.15 -3.95 3.38
C MET A 212 -7.44 -5.01 4.45
N GLY A 213 -6.42 -5.86 4.74
CA GLY A 213 -6.56 -6.92 5.73
C GLY A 213 -7.00 -6.30 7.06
N TRP A 214 -7.85 -7.01 7.79
CA TRP A 214 -8.29 -6.58 9.11
C TRP A 214 -7.09 -6.59 10.06
N ALA A 215 -6.69 -5.41 10.52
CA ALA A 215 -5.61 -5.22 11.48
C ALA A 215 -6.09 -5.63 12.87
N ARG A 216 -5.47 -6.64 13.48
CA ARG A 216 -5.77 -7.10 14.84
C ARG A 216 -4.62 -6.73 15.76
N VAL A 217 -4.93 -6.14 16.90
CA VAL A 217 -3.93 -5.79 17.90
C VAL A 217 -3.89 -6.89 18.96
N HIS A 218 -2.69 -7.44 19.12
CA HIS A 218 -2.38 -8.48 20.08
C HIS A 218 -1.35 -7.97 21.09
N VAL A 219 -1.40 -8.55 22.28
CA VAL A 219 -0.34 -8.43 23.31
C VAL A 219 0.29 -9.80 23.47
N GLY A 220 1.63 -9.87 23.42
CA GLY A 220 2.37 -11.11 23.53
C GLY A 220 2.29 -11.76 24.94
N ALA A 221 2.43 -13.09 24.95
CA ALA A 221 2.52 -13.91 26.15
C ALA A 221 3.42 -15.13 25.93
N GLU A 222 4.33 -15.39 26.87
CA GLU A 222 5.34 -16.46 26.79
C GLU A 222 4.75 -17.87 26.73
N SER A 223 3.53 -18.07 27.24
CA SER A 223 2.84 -19.34 27.27
C SER A 223 1.34 -19.20 27.11
N ARG A 224 0.66 -20.29 26.75
CA ARG A 224 -0.80 -20.36 26.69
C ARG A 224 -1.42 -19.97 28.02
N THR A 225 -0.89 -20.49 29.12
CA THR A 225 -1.38 -20.22 30.47
C THR A 225 -1.26 -18.75 30.83
N SER A 226 -0.13 -18.09 30.46
CA SER A 226 0.08 -16.64 30.65
C SER A 226 -0.92 -15.83 29.83
N ALA A 227 -1.18 -16.21 28.56
CA ALA A 227 -2.19 -15.56 27.72
C ALA A 227 -3.60 -15.72 28.28
N GLU A 228 -3.97 -16.92 28.72
CA GLU A 228 -5.29 -17.20 29.33
C GLU A 228 -5.49 -16.40 30.63
N LYS A 229 -4.45 -16.31 31.49
CA LYS A 229 -4.49 -15.50 32.71
C LYS A 229 -4.63 -14.01 32.40
N LEU A 230 -3.89 -13.49 31.42
CA LEU A 230 -4.01 -12.09 30.97
C LEU A 230 -5.43 -11.81 30.46
N CYS A 231 -5.96 -12.67 29.61
CA CYS A 231 -7.32 -12.53 29.08
C CYS A 231 -8.40 -12.66 30.18
N ALA A 232 -8.21 -13.55 31.15
CA ALA A 232 -9.11 -13.66 32.30
C ALA A 232 -9.15 -12.39 33.15
N ASN A 233 -7.99 -11.79 33.44
CA ASN A 233 -7.91 -10.53 34.18
C ASN A 233 -8.60 -9.37 33.42
N LEU A 234 -8.40 -9.30 32.09
CA LEU A 234 -9.04 -8.32 31.23
C LEU A 234 -10.57 -8.49 31.22
N ARG A 235 -11.06 -9.73 31.10
CA ARG A 235 -12.51 -10.03 31.16
C ARG A 235 -13.12 -9.68 32.51
N ALA A 236 -12.43 -9.98 33.61
CA ALA A 236 -12.86 -9.59 34.95
C ALA A 236 -12.96 -8.06 35.11
N ALA A 237 -12.13 -7.31 34.38
CA ALA A 237 -12.18 -5.85 34.33
C ALA A 237 -13.19 -5.31 33.28
N GLY A 238 -13.93 -6.18 32.56
CA GLY A 238 -14.93 -5.80 31.57
C GLY A 238 -14.43 -5.60 30.14
N ALA A 239 -13.23 -6.07 29.82
CA ALA A 239 -12.71 -6.07 28.47
C ALA A 239 -13.01 -7.36 27.70
N SER A 240 -13.08 -7.29 26.36
CA SER A 240 -13.14 -8.46 25.48
C SER A 240 -11.74 -8.85 25.02
N CYS A 241 -11.45 -10.15 24.99
CA CYS A 241 -10.17 -10.65 24.49
C CYS A 241 -10.28 -12.07 23.92
N LEU A 242 -9.35 -12.42 23.03
CA LEU A 242 -9.22 -13.75 22.44
C LEU A 242 -7.77 -14.22 22.52
N VAL A 243 -7.54 -15.43 23.06
CA VAL A 243 -6.21 -16.06 23.11
C VAL A 243 -5.94 -16.80 21.81
N GLN A 244 -4.80 -16.54 21.19
CA GLN A 244 -4.36 -17.17 19.93
C GLN A 244 -2.89 -17.57 20.00
N ARG A 245 -2.52 -18.57 19.20
CA ARG A 245 -1.13 -18.92 18.93
C ARG A 245 -0.70 -18.24 17.61
N TYR A 246 0.52 -17.69 17.58
CA TYR A 246 1.10 -17.07 16.38
C TYR A 246 1.64 -18.12 15.39
#